data_a12edabd806112cbc4ab41f1fcd39368
#
_entry.id   a12edabd806112cbc4ab41f1fcd39368
#
_cell.length_a   1.000
_cell.length_b   1.000
_cell.length_c   1.000
_cell.angle_alpha   90.00
_cell.angle_beta   90.00
_cell.angle_gamma   90.00
#
_symmetry.space_group_name_H-M   'P 1'
#
loop_
_entity.id
_entity.type
_entity.pdbx_description
1 polymer ?
#
loop_
_entity_poly.entity_id
_entity_poly.type
_entity_poly.pdbx_seq_one_letter_code
_entity_poly.pdbx_strand_id
1 'polypeptide(L)'
;MLGSTPLKKLVSQKDILLIVDNKVPEFLINKLKNNLKKSSSKKINSIKIIASENNKNMLYLAKVYDFLIRNNYSRDCIIFGVGGGITCDMTGFVASTFLRGVDFVLVPTTLLSQVDASIGGKTG
;
A
#
# COMPACT_ATOMS: atom_id res chain seq x y z
N MET A 1 -4.65 3.92 14.23
CA MET A 1 -3.96 3.74 12.96
C MET A 1 -4.82 3.06 11.91
N LEU A 2 -5.31 1.90 12.17
CA LEU A 2 -6.16 1.18 11.21
C LEU A 2 -7.63 1.56 11.33
N GLY A 3 -7.92 2.52 12.15
CA GLY A 3 -9.28 2.94 12.38
C GLY A 3 -10.11 1.88 13.07
N SER A 4 -11.42 2.08 13.11
CA SER A 4 -12.33 1.11 13.70
C SER A 4 -12.75 0.04 12.70
N THR A 5 -12.46 0.23 11.40
CA THR A 5 -12.81 -0.75 10.38
C THR A 5 -11.74 -1.83 10.33
N PRO A 6 -12.12 -3.11 10.48
CA PRO A 6 -11.15 -4.19 10.34
C PRO A 6 -10.48 -4.13 8.98
N LEU A 7 -9.17 -4.27 8.97
CA LEU A 7 -8.40 -4.20 7.73
C LEU A 7 -8.85 -5.25 6.72
N LYS A 8 -9.18 -6.44 7.20
CA LYS A 8 -9.69 -7.52 6.36
C LYS A 8 -10.92 -7.08 5.57
N LYS A 9 -11.84 -6.38 6.22
CA LYS A 9 -13.06 -5.90 5.57
C LYS A 9 -12.74 -4.79 4.58
N LEU A 10 -11.79 -3.92 4.94
CA LEU A 10 -11.42 -2.80 4.11
C LEU A 10 -10.85 -3.26 2.75
N VAL A 11 -10.05 -4.33 2.74
CA VAL A 11 -9.40 -4.81 1.52
C VAL A 11 -10.23 -5.83 0.74
N SER A 12 -11.36 -6.27 1.29
CA SER A 12 -12.19 -7.27 0.65
C SER A 12 -12.67 -6.77 -0.72
N GLN A 13 -12.46 -7.59 -1.78
CA GLN A 13 -12.88 -7.27 -3.14
C GLN A 13 -12.21 -6.02 -3.74
N LYS A 14 -11.04 -5.66 -3.24
CA LYS A 14 -10.30 -4.51 -3.74
C LYS A 14 -9.05 -4.93 -4.48
N ASP A 15 -8.73 -4.21 -5.55
CA ASP A 15 -7.40 -4.26 -6.14
C ASP A 15 -6.45 -3.50 -5.21
N ILE A 16 -5.29 -4.04 -4.97
CA ILE A 16 -4.36 -3.48 -4.00
C ILE A 16 -3.01 -3.20 -4.66
N LEU A 17 -2.48 -2.01 -4.42
CA LEU A 17 -1.11 -1.68 -4.78
C LEU A 17 -0.35 -1.37 -3.49
N LEU A 18 0.80 -2.01 -3.32
CA LEU A 18 1.71 -1.69 -2.22
C LEU A 18 2.82 -0.80 -2.76
N ILE A 19 2.95 0.40 -2.22
CA ILE A 19 4.09 1.27 -2.49
C ILE A 19 5.07 1.06 -1.34
N VAL A 20 6.22 0.51 -1.65
CA VAL A 20 7.14 0.00 -0.64
C VAL A 20 8.49 0.68 -0.73
N ASP A 21 8.98 1.16 0.42
CA ASP A 21 10.35 1.65 0.52
C ASP A 21 11.31 0.49 0.17
N ASN A 22 12.27 0.75 -0.70
CA ASN A 22 13.22 -0.27 -1.13
C ASN A 22 14.05 -0.86 0.00
N LYS A 23 14.06 -0.24 1.17
CA LYS A 23 14.77 -0.74 2.35
C LYS A 23 13.98 -1.78 3.14
N VAL A 24 12.71 -1.94 2.85
CA VAL A 24 11.89 -2.93 3.55
C VAL A 24 12.29 -4.33 3.06
N PRO A 25 12.61 -5.26 3.99
CA PRO A 25 13.00 -6.61 3.58
C PRO A 25 11.95 -7.32 2.74
N GLU A 26 12.41 -8.02 1.72
CA GLU A 26 11.51 -8.68 0.78
C GLU A 26 10.60 -9.70 1.47
N PHE A 27 11.11 -10.41 2.47
CA PHE A 27 10.30 -11.44 3.14
C PHE A 27 9.09 -10.83 3.86
N LEU A 28 9.24 -9.60 4.37
CA LEU A 28 8.11 -8.91 5.02
C LEU A 28 7.07 -8.50 4.00
N ILE A 29 7.52 -8.05 2.83
CA ILE A 29 6.60 -7.67 1.75
C ILE A 29 5.82 -8.88 1.29
N ASN A 30 6.49 -10.01 1.09
CA ASN A 30 5.85 -11.23 0.65
C ASN A 30 4.86 -11.76 1.68
N LYS A 31 5.21 -11.65 2.94
CA LYS A 31 4.29 -12.05 4.03
C LYS A 31 3.04 -11.21 4.03
N LEU A 32 3.19 -9.90 3.88
CA LEU A 32 2.05 -8.99 3.80
C LEU A 32 1.18 -9.29 2.60
N LYS A 33 1.79 -9.49 1.42
CA LYS A 33 1.04 -9.82 0.21
C LYS A 33 0.26 -11.11 0.38
N ASN A 34 0.88 -12.13 0.96
CA ASN A 34 0.21 -13.41 1.16
C ASN A 34 -0.99 -13.28 2.10
N ASN A 35 -0.85 -12.48 3.15
CA ASN A 35 -1.95 -12.26 4.08
C ASN A 35 -3.07 -11.45 3.43
N LEU A 36 -2.74 -10.46 2.62
CA LEU A 36 -3.74 -9.68 1.89
C LEU A 36 -4.51 -10.55 0.90
N LYS A 37 -3.82 -11.48 0.24
CA LYS A 37 -4.48 -12.40 -0.70
C LYS A 37 -5.54 -13.27 -0.04
N LYS A 38 -5.37 -13.57 1.23
CA LYS A 38 -6.37 -14.36 1.96
C LYS A 38 -7.66 -13.57 2.19
N SER A 39 -7.58 -12.26 2.16
CA SER A 39 -8.73 -11.38 2.43
C SER A 39 -9.29 -10.74 1.17
N SER A 40 -8.60 -10.84 0.04
CA SER A 40 -9.03 -10.28 -1.22
C SER A 40 -8.70 -11.24 -2.35
N SER A 41 -9.68 -11.48 -3.21
CA SER A 41 -9.49 -12.30 -4.41
C SER A 41 -9.03 -11.48 -5.60
N LYS A 42 -8.91 -10.17 -5.43
CA LYS A 42 -8.48 -9.27 -6.50
C LYS A 42 -6.97 -9.22 -6.60
N LYS A 43 -6.46 -8.49 -7.58
CA LYS A 43 -5.02 -8.44 -7.80
C LYS A 43 -4.31 -7.66 -6.71
N ILE A 44 -3.09 -8.09 -6.43
CA ILE A 44 -2.21 -7.41 -5.47
C ILE A 44 -0.85 -7.29 -6.12
N ASN A 45 -0.38 -6.06 -6.27
CA ASN A 45 0.93 -5.78 -6.83
C ASN A 45 1.73 -4.93 -5.86
N SER A 46 3.02 -4.87 -6.07
CA SER A 46 3.88 -3.98 -5.29
C SER A 46 4.82 -3.25 -6.22
N ILE A 47 5.17 -2.04 -5.84
CA ILE A 47 6.16 -1.23 -6.55
C ILE A 47 7.10 -0.66 -5.50
N LYS A 48 8.40 -0.76 -5.76
CA LYS A 48 9.40 -0.24 -4.84
C LYS A 48 9.75 1.18 -5.21
N ILE A 49 9.96 2.01 -4.19
CA ILE A 49 10.40 3.38 -4.37
C ILE A 49 11.63 3.63 -3.51
N ILE A 50 12.42 4.61 -3.92
CA ILE A 50 13.51 5.12 -3.12
C ILE A 50 12.97 6.35 -2.39
N ALA A 51 12.75 6.20 -1.09
CA ALA A 51 12.15 7.27 -0.29
C ALA A 51 13.22 8.30 0.07
N SER A 52 13.08 9.50 -0.48
CA SER A 52 13.96 10.63 -0.17
C SER A 52 13.18 11.92 -0.41
N GLU A 53 13.62 12.99 0.24
CA GLU A 53 12.99 14.29 0.04
C GLU A 53 13.08 14.72 -1.43
N ASN A 54 14.18 14.40 -2.10
CA ASN A 54 14.35 14.76 -3.51
C ASN A 54 13.36 14.04 -4.42
N ASN A 55 12.85 12.90 -4.00
CA ASN A 55 11.91 12.10 -4.80
C ASN A 55 10.45 12.42 -4.50
N LYS A 56 10.18 13.35 -3.60
CA LYS A 56 8.81 13.77 -3.30
C LYS A 56 8.32 14.75 -4.36
N ASN A 57 8.15 14.26 -5.58
CA ASN A 57 7.71 15.11 -6.69
C ASN A 57 7.02 14.28 -7.76
N MET A 58 6.26 14.97 -8.61
CA MET A 58 5.47 14.33 -9.67
C MET A 58 6.33 13.56 -10.66
N LEU A 59 7.50 14.07 -10.99
CA LEU A 59 8.36 13.42 -11.96
C LEU A 59 8.79 12.04 -11.48
N TYR A 60 9.21 11.93 -10.24
CA TYR A 60 9.60 10.65 -9.67
C TYR A 60 8.41 9.72 -9.55
N LEU A 61 7.27 10.26 -9.13
CA LEU A 61 6.07 9.46 -8.90
C LEU A 61 5.34 9.09 -10.18
N ALA A 62 5.75 9.65 -11.31
CA ALA A 62 5.13 9.32 -12.61
C ALA A 62 5.09 7.82 -12.86
N LYS A 63 6.12 7.09 -12.44
CA LYS A 63 6.18 5.65 -12.62
C LYS A 63 5.08 4.92 -11.85
N VAL A 64 4.68 5.47 -10.71
CA VAL A 64 3.61 4.87 -9.90
C VAL A 64 2.27 5.07 -10.59
N TYR A 65 2.00 6.27 -11.07
CA TYR A 65 0.77 6.53 -11.81
C TYR A 65 0.71 5.69 -13.08
N ASP A 66 1.83 5.60 -13.78
CA ASP A 66 1.91 4.80 -15.00
C ASP A 66 1.60 3.34 -14.70
N PHE A 67 2.14 2.80 -13.61
CA PHE A 67 1.87 1.43 -13.19
C PHE A 67 0.38 1.22 -12.91
N LEU A 68 -0.22 2.15 -12.18
CA LEU A 68 -1.65 2.07 -11.84
C LEU A 68 -2.51 2.06 -13.10
N ILE A 69 -2.20 2.92 -14.06
CA ILE A 69 -2.97 3.02 -15.30
C ILE A 69 -2.77 1.78 -16.15
N ARG A 70 -1.53 1.34 -16.33
CA ARG A 70 -1.25 0.16 -17.17
C ARG A 70 -1.84 -1.12 -16.62
N ASN A 71 -2.00 -1.20 -15.31
CA ASN A 71 -2.53 -2.40 -14.68
C ASN A 71 -4.01 -2.27 -14.36
N ASN A 72 -4.66 -1.29 -14.94
CA ASN A 72 -6.11 -1.13 -14.86
C ASN A 72 -6.65 -0.97 -13.45
N TYR A 73 -5.91 -0.26 -12.60
CA TYR A 73 -6.43 0.09 -11.29
C TYR A 73 -7.51 1.15 -11.44
N SER A 74 -8.65 0.89 -10.82
CA SER A 74 -9.78 1.81 -10.88
C SER A 74 -9.85 2.62 -9.58
N ARG A 75 -10.84 3.49 -9.53
CA ARG A 75 -11.10 4.30 -8.36
C ARG A 75 -11.46 3.46 -7.13
N ASP A 76 -11.84 2.22 -7.34
CA ASP A 76 -12.23 1.30 -6.27
C ASP A 76 -11.05 0.47 -5.76
N CYS A 77 -9.84 0.95 -5.95
CA CYS A 77 -8.65 0.29 -5.43
C CYS A 77 -8.26 0.86 -4.07
N ILE A 78 -7.29 0.18 -3.44
CA ILE A 78 -6.72 0.69 -2.20
C ILE A 78 -5.19 0.63 -2.33
N ILE A 79 -4.53 1.70 -1.90
CA ILE A 79 -3.07 1.82 -1.98
C ILE A 79 -2.49 1.75 -0.57
N PHE A 80 -1.53 0.87 -0.38
CA PHE A 80 -0.80 0.75 0.88
C PHE A 80 0.56 1.40 0.72
N GLY A 81 0.95 2.20 1.71
CA GLY A 81 2.32 2.72 1.78
C GLY A 81 3.05 2.02 2.90
N VAL A 82 4.15 1.35 2.57
CA VAL A 82 4.91 0.56 3.53
C VAL A 82 6.32 1.12 3.65
N GLY A 83 6.63 1.74 4.77
CA GLY A 83 7.94 2.35 4.96
C GLY A 83 7.92 3.41 6.04
N GLY A 84 8.84 4.35 5.94
CA GLY A 84 8.93 5.47 6.87
C GLY A 84 8.06 6.64 6.47
N GLY A 85 8.29 7.79 7.11
CA GLY A 85 7.47 8.99 6.90
C GLY A 85 7.46 9.48 5.46
N ILE A 86 8.60 9.45 4.78
CA ILE A 86 8.67 9.93 3.39
C ILE A 86 7.84 9.02 2.49
N THR A 87 7.94 7.70 2.67
CA THR A 87 7.15 6.75 1.90
C THR A 87 5.66 6.98 2.14
N CYS A 88 5.29 7.22 3.38
CA CYS A 88 3.88 7.48 3.73
C CYS A 88 3.39 8.77 3.09
N ASP A 89 4.22 9.82 3.08
CA ASP A 89 3.85 11.09 2.44
C ASP A 89 3.65 10.90 0.93
N MET A 90 4.55 10.17 0.28
CA MET A 90 4.46 9.92 -1.16
C MET A 90 3.21 9.11 -1.48
N THR A 91 2.92 8.10 -0.66
CA THR A 91 1.72 7.28 -0.83
C THR A 91 0.45 8.11 -0.72
N GLY A 92 0.38 8.95 0.30
CA GLY A 92 -0.78 9.82 0.49
C GLY A 92 -0.99 10.77 -0.67
N PHE A 93 0.11 11.29 -1.23
CA PHE A 93 0.03 12.17 -2.39
C PHE A 93 -0.52 11.42 -3.61
N VAL A 94 0.03 10.23 -3.89
CA VAL A 94 -0.46 9.42 -5.01
C VAL A 94 -1.95 9.10 -4.82
N ALA A 95 -2.31 8.64 -3.64
CA ALA A 95 -3.69 8.23 -3.38
C ALA A 95 -4.67 9.38 -3.50
N SER A 96 -4.29 10.56 -3.05
CA SER A 96 -5.19 11.72 -3.09
C SER A 96 -5.33 12.32 -4.48
N THR A 97 -4.39 12.06 -5.38
CA THR A 97 -4.40 12.63 -6.73
C THR A 97 -4.80 11.65 -7.82
N PHE A 98 -4.65 10.35 -7.58
CA PHE A 98 -5.02 9.35 -8.58
C PHE A 98 -6.55 9.27 -8.69
N LEU A 99 -7.06 9.48 -9.89
CA LEU A 99 -8.50 9.41 -10.19
C LEU A 99 -9.38 10.19 -9.18
N ARG A 100 -8.90 11.36 -8.78
CA ARG A 100 -9.59 12.23 -7.81
C ARG A 100 -9.63 11.68 -6.39
N GLY A 101 -8.77 10.74 -6.11
CA GLY A 101 -8.62 10.18 -4.77
C GLY A 101 -9.10 8.76 -4.66
N VAL A 102 -8.25 7.91 -4.09
CA VAL A 102 -8.57 6.52 -3.80
C VAL A 102 -8.23 6.26 -2.33
N ASP A 103 -8.78 5.19 -1.79
CA ASP A 103 -8.50 4.81 -0.40
C ASP A 103 -7.05 4.40 -0.24
N PHE A 104 -6.50 4.66 0.93
CA PHE A 104 -5.12 4.27 1.21
C PHE A 104 -4.92 3.95 2.68
N VAL A 105 -3.91 3.12 2.94
CA VAL A 105 -3.50 2.72 4.29
C VAL A 105 -2.02 2.96 4.41
N LEU A 106 -1.60 3.65 5.46
CA LEU A 106 -0.20 3.91 5.72
C LEU A 106 0.29 2.92 6.76
N VAL A 107 1.34 2.19 6.43
CA VAL A 107 1.91 1.15 7.28
C VAL A 107 3.36 1.50 7.56
N PRO A 108 3.62 2.21 8.66
CA PRO A 108 5.01 2.41 9.10
C PRO A 108 5.66 1.06 9.33
N THR A 109 6.93 0.94 8.96
CA THR A 109 7.63 -0.34 9.08
C THR A 109 7.54 -0.93 10.49
N THR A 110 7.52 -0.07 11.49
CA THR A 110 7.43 -0.49 12.90
C THR A 110 6.11 -1.18 13.24
N LEU A 111 5.08 -1.01 12.41
CA LEU A 111 3.75 -1.59 12.65
C LEU A 111 3.44 -2.75 11.73
N LEU A 112 4.40 -3.17 10.93
CA LEU A 112 4.14 -4.19 9.90
C LEU A 112 3.65 -5.51 10.49
N SER A 113 4.20 -5.93 11.61
CA SER A 113 3.78 -7.17 12.26
C SER A 113 2.34 -7.09 12.78
N GLN A 114 1.91 -5.91 13.21
CA GLN A 114 0.54 -5.72 13.67
C GLN A 114 -0.45 -5.80 12.51
N VAL A 115 -0.07 -5.29 11.36
CA VAL A 115 -0.90 -5.37 10.16
C VAL A 115 -1.06 -6.82 9.75
N ASP A 116 0.03 -7.59 9.77
CA ASP A 116 -0.01 -9.02 9.47
C ASP A 116 -0.98 -9.75 10.40
N ALA A 117 -0.89 -9.47 11.70
CA ALA A 117 -1.75 -10.12 12.68
C ALA A 117 -3.23 -9.79 12.41
N SER A 118 -3.52 -8.53 12.09
CA SER A 118 -4.89 -8.10 11.81
C SER A 118 -5.47 -8.79 10.59
N ILE A 119 -4.67 -8.91 9.53
CA ILE A 119 -5.12 -9.54 8.29
C ILE A 119 -5.21 -11.05 8.44
N GLY A 120 -4.24 -11.64 9.12
CA GLY A 120 -4.17 -13.08 9.30
C GLY A 120 -5.17 -13.67 10.29
N GLY A 121 -5.95 -12.82 10.96
CA GLY A 121 -6.91 -13.29 11.94
C GLY A 121 -6.29 -13.64 13.29
N LYS A 122 -5.05 -13.29 13.48
CA LYS A 122 -4.37 -13.49 14.76
C LYS A 122 -4.41 -12.17 15.51
N THR A 123 -5.32 -12.08 16.41
CA THR A 123 -5.39 -10.91 17.26
C THR A 123 -4.52 -11.16 18.46
N GLY A 124 -3.47 -10.56 18.43
CA GLY A 124 -2.48 -10.52 19.43
C GLY A 124 -2.49 -11.17 20.62
#